data_cfce104b4e03c3a0557e3c3da17925fe
#
_entry.id   cfce104b4e03c3a0557e3c3da17925fe
#
_cell.length_a   1.000
_cell.length_b   1.000
_cell.length_c   1.000
_cell.angle_alpha   90.00
_cell.angle_beta   90.00
_cell.angle_gamma   90.00
#
_symmetry.space_group_name_H-M   'P 1'
#
loop_
_entity.id
_entity.type
_entity.pdbx_description
1 polymer ?
#
loop_
_entity_poly.entity_id
_entity_poly.type
_entity_poly.pdbx_seq_one_letter_code
_entity_poly.pdbx_strand_id
1 'polypeptide(L)'
;PYYLSRKYFFNVIRMPKLTPSMGVWIKYPDHQKYTSKLSYEKEAFKELIEKLPKFNFFYQHFHWKFTNWMPFHWKGFQQSTDYTYVIEDTRDLDFVFSEFRENIRREIRKAEKCVTVAEEDDIRKFYAVHCKTFDRQQMSSPYPLKLIEELDAACRSRNCRKILVATDHQGRIHSTIYIVWDDKAVYYLMGGADAQLRTSGASSLLLWRAIQEASRQGKQFDFVGSMFEPIDRFFRAFGAVQKPYMQISKTNGKLIQWSFLVRNGLKLLR
;
A
#
# COMPACT_ATOMS: atom_id res chain seq x y z
N PRO A 1 1.82 -7.57 15.00
CA PRO A 1 2.66 -8.42 14.14
C PRO A 1 3.99 -7.73 13.82
N TYR A 2 5.04 -8.49 13.53
CA TYR A 2 6.32 -8.01 13.03
C TYR A 2 6.99 -9.09 12.17
N TYR A 3 7.87 -8.65 11.28
CA TYR A 3 8.72 -9.55 10.49
C TYR A 3 10.17 -9.39 10.95
N LEU A 4 10.72 -10.43 11.60
CA LEU A 4 12.10 -10.48 12.06
C LEU A 4 12.96 -11.19 11.01
N SER A 5 14.01 -10.54 10.57
CA SER A 5 15.01 -11.12 9.67
C SER A 5 16.43 -10.89 10.21
N ARG A 6 17.34 -11.77 9.86
CA ARG A 6 18.74 -11.61 10.16
C ARG A 6 19.50 -11.20 8.89
N LYS A 7 20.21 -10.08 8.94
CA LYS A 7 21.08 -9.64 7.86
C LYS A 7 22.50 -9.52 8.41
N TYR A 8 23.40 -10.41 7.93
CA TYR A 8 24.72 -10.61 8.54
C TYR A 8 24.56 -10.96 10.03
N PHE A 9 25.10 -10.13 10.92
CA PHE A 9 25.04 -10.30 12.39
C PHE A 9 23.89 -9.47 13.03
N PHE A 10 23.08 -8.79 12.24
CA PHE A 10 22.07 -7.87 12.73
C PHE A 10 20.66 -8.45 12.66
N ASN A 11 19.95 -8.36 13.76
CA ASN A 11 18.52 -8.64 13.82
C ASN A 11 17.74 -7.40 13.36
N VAL A 12 16.92 -7.57 12.34
CA VAL A 12 16.17 -6.47 11.72
C VAL A 12 14.69 -6.79 11.78
N ILE A 13 13.93 -5.93 12.45
CA ILE A 13 12.47 -5.93 12.37
C ILE A 13 12.08 -4.94 11.27
N ARG A 14 11.39 -5.44 10.25
CA ARG A 14 10.99 -4.63 9.08
C ARG A 14 9.64 -5.04 8.54
N MET A 15 9.15 -4.26 7.58
CA MET A 15 7.99 -4.63 6.78
C MET A 15 8.31 -5.81 5.86
N PRO A 16 7.45 -6.82 5.75
CA PRO A 16 7.45 -7.71 4.59
C PRO A 16 7.23 -6.89 3.31
N LYS A 17 7.72 -7.41 2.18
CA LYS A 17 7.40 -6.80 0.89
C LYS A 17 5.90 -6.88 0.63
N LEU A 18 5.36 -5.92 -0.11
CA LEU A 18 3.93 -5.86 -0.46
C LEU A 18 2.98 -5.84 0.75
N THR A 19 3.45 -5.29 1.86
CA THR A 19 2.63 -5.08 3.06
C THR A 19 2.48 -3.57 3.27
N PRO A 20 1.30 -2.99 3.00
CA PRO A 20 1.10 -1.54 3.07
C PRO A 20 1.30 -0.97 4.47
N SER A 21 0.72 -1.63 5.47
CA SER A 21 0.83 -1.25 6.87
C SER A 21 0.95 -2.47 7.77
N MET A 22 1.62 -2.28 8.87
CA MET A 22 1.73 -3.22 9.99
C MET A 22 1.57 -2.43 11.29
N GLY A 23 2.18 -2.91 12.33
CA GLY A 23 2.24 -2.25 13.62
C GLY A 23 1.20 -2.77 14.58
N VAL A 24 0.71 -1.89 15.40
CA VAL A 24 -0.13 -2.27 16.53
C VAL A 24 -1.58 -2.44 16.10
N TRP A 25 -2.16 -3.55 16.51
CA TRP A 25 -3.60 -3.74 16.51
C TRP A 25 -4.08 -3.87 17.96
N ILE A 26 -5.13 -3.16 18.33
CA ILE A 26 -5.64 -3.12 19.69
C ILE A 26 -7.17 -3.31 19.68
N LYS A 27 -7.66 -4.18 20.56
CA LYS A 27 -9.07 -4.29 20.87
C LYS A 27 -9.35 -3.48 22.12
N TYR A 28 -10.21 -2.50 22.00
CA TYR A 28 -10.59 -1.65 23.13
C TYR A 28 -11.72 -2.30 23.91
N PRO A 29 -11.70 -2.20 25.25
CA PRO A 29 -12.88 -2.44 26.06
C PRO A 29 -14.02 -1.49 25.68
N ASP A 30 -15.24 -1.96 25.79
CA ASP A 30 -16.43 -1.16 25.48
C ASP A 30 -16.61 0.01 26.44
N HIS A 31 -17.27 1.06 25.99
CA HIS A 31 -17.69 2.23 26.78
C HIS A 31 -16.57 2.99 27.51
N GLN A 32 -15.34 2.91 27.07
CA GLN A 32 -14.24 3.68 27.64
C GLN A 32 -14.34 5.17 27.32
N LYS A 33 -14.12 6.02 28.34
CA LYS A 33 -13.85 7.45 28.14
C LYS A 33 -12.54 7.62 27.37
N TYR A 34 -12.42 8.70 26.60
CA TYR A 34 -11.23 8.99 25.78
C TYR A 34 -9.92 8.95 26.60
N THR A 35 -9.92 9.53 27.81
CA THR A 35 -8.75 9.51 28.70
C THR A 35 -8.35 8.10 29.11
N SER A 36 -9.33 7.25 29.45
CA SER A 36 -9.10 5.85 29.81
C SER A 36 -8.59 5.04 28.60
N LYS A 37 -9.12 5.31 27.41
CA LYS A 37 -8.63 4.73 26.15
C LYS A 37 -7.17 5.09 25.91
N LEU A 38 -6.78 6.36 26.08
CA LEU A 38 -5.38 6.78 25.92
C LEU A 38 -4.45 6.11 26.94
N SER A 39 -4.89 5.96 28.18
CA SER A 39 -4.11 5.27 29.21
C SER A 39 -3.93 3.80 28.86
N TYR A 40 -5.01 3.14 28.46
CA TYR A 40 -4.98 1.73 28.02
C TYR A 40 -4.02 1.53 26.82
N GLU A 41 -4.07 2.40 25.83
CA GLU A 41 -3.13 2.36 24.70
C GLU A 41 -1.67 2.48 25.16
N LYS A 42 -1.40 3.45 26.05
CA LYS A 42 -0.03 3.68 26.53
C LYS A 42 0.54 2.47 27.28
N GLU A 43 -0.25 1.86 28.14
CA GLU A 43 0.18 0.66 28.87
C GLU A 43 0.37 -0.54 27.92
N ALA A 44 -0.61 -0.80 27.05
CA ALA A 44 -0.53 -1.89 26.07
C ALA A 44 0.67 -1.76 25.14
N PHE A 45 0.96 -0.54 24.64
CA PHE A 45 2.08 -0.30 23.73
C PHE A 45 3.42 -0.37 24.45
N LYS A 46 3.50 0.11 25.69
CA LYS A 46 4.69 -0.05 26.53
C LYS A 46 5.04 -1.53 26.69
N GLU A 47 4.05 -2.34 27.06
CA GLU A 47 4.21 -3.79 27.21
C GLU A 47 4.62 -4.47 25.89
N LEU A 48 4.00 -4.10 24.77
CA LEU A 48 4.36 -4.62 23.46
C LEU A 48 5.80 -4.30 23.07
N ILE A 49 6.25 -3.06 23.32
CA ILE A 49 7.62 -2.64 23.01
C ILE A 49 8.63 -3.42 23.86
N GLU A 50 8.32 -3.68 25.13
CA GLU A 50 9.17 -4.44 26.04
C GLU A 50 9.27 -5.92 25.65
N LYS A 51 8.22 -6.47 25.04
CA LYS A 51 8.17 -7.84 24.51
C LYS A 51 8.78 -8.00 23.10
N LEU A 52 9.21 -6.92 22.46
CA LEU A 52 9.92 -7.05 21.19
C LEU A 52 11.21 -7.85 21.35
N PRO A 53 11.54 -8.74 20.41
CA PRO A 53 12.83 -9.43 20.44
C PRO A 53 13.97 -8.43 20.35
N LYS A 54 15.17 -8.81 20.82
CA LYS A 54 16.36 -7.97 20.65
C LYS A 54 16.58 -7.69 19.16
N PHE A 55 16.63 -6.41 18.79
CA PHE A 55 16.84 -5.97 17.42
C PHE A 55 17.93 -4.89 17.35
N ASN A 56 18.54 -4.78 16.18
CA ASN A 56 19.49 -3.73 15.86
C ASN A 56 18.83 -2.61 15.03
N PHE A 57 17.85 -2.97 14.24
CA PHE A 57 17.06 -2.01 13.48
C PHE A 57 15.58 -2.40 13.48
N PHE A 58 14.72 -1.42 13.70
CA PHE A 58 13.27 -1.52 13.64
C PHE A 58 12.74 -0.52 12.62
N TYR A 59 11.82 -0.98 11.77
CA TYR A 59 11.16 -0.15 10.77
C TYR A 59 9.79 -0.72 10.44
N GLN A 60 8.73 0.05 10.69
CA GLN A 60 7.36 -0.32 10.34
C GLN A 60 6.54 0.90 9.93
N HIS A 61 5.63 0.71 8.98
CA HIS A 61 4.54 1.62 8.69
C HIS A 61 3.33 1.20 9.53
N PHE A 62 2.80 2.13 10.29
CA PHE A 62 1.58 1.91 11.05
C PHE A 62 0.38 2.34 10.23
N HIS A 63 -0.75 1.66 10.40
CA HIS A 63 -1.97 2.02 9.70
C HIS A 63 -2.39 3.45 10.06
N TRP A 64 -2.92 4.23 9.10
CA TRP A 64 -3.25 5.64 9.27
C TRP A 64 -4.27 5.92 10.41
N LYS A 65 -5.06 4.94 10.82
CA LYS A 65 -5.93 5.04 12.02
C LYS A 65 -5.17 5.00 13.35
N PHE A 66 -3.90 4.63 13.33
CA PHE A 66 -3.05 4.65 14.50
C PHE A 66 -2.46 6.06 14.70
N THR A 67 -2.85 6.74 15.76
CA THR A 67 -2.47 8.14 16.00
C THR A 67 -1.61 8.36 17.24
N ASN A 68 -1.55 7.37 18.16
CA ASN A 68 -0.86 7.52 19.44
C ASN A 68 0.49 6.79 19.45
N TRP A 69 1.56 7.47 19.03
CA TRP A 69 2.90 6.88 19.04
C TRP A 69 3.75 7.28 20.25
N MET A 70 3.21 8.04 21.20
CA MET A 70 3.93 8.52 22.38
C MET A 70 4.71 7.46 23.14
N PRO A 71 4.21 6.23 23.36
CA PRO A 71 4.98 5.16 24.00
C PRO A 71 6.24 4.76 23.22
N PHE A 72 6.20 4.81 21.91
CA PHE A 72 7.37 4.59 21.05
C PHE A 72 8.37 5.71 21.19
N HIS A 73 7.92 6.97 21.21
CA HIS A 73 8.76 8.14 21.44
C HIS A 73 9.52 8.02 22.76
N TRP A 74 8.84 7.73 23.85
CA TRP A 74 9.46 7.59 25.17
C TRP A 74 10.49 6.45 25.25
N LYS A 75 10.34 5.44 24.40
CA LYS A 75 11.31 4.34 24.27
C LYS A 75 12.40 4.63 23.20
N GLY A 76 12.52 5.87 22.72
CA GLY A 76 13.58 6.34 21.83
C GLY A 76 13.41 5.89 20.37
N PHE A 77 12.18 5.60 19.93
CA PHE A 77 11.87 5.46 18.51
C PHE A 77 11.74 6.84 17.85
N GLN A 78 11.93 6.88 16.55
CA GLN A 78 11.73 8.04 15.70
C GLN A 78 10.50 7.83 14.82
N GLN A 79 9.87 8.92 14.42
CA GLN A 79 8.70 8.93 13.54
C GLN A 79 8.96 9.86 12.36
N SER A 80 8.56 9.42 11.18
CA SER A 80 8.30 10.27 10.03
C SER A 80 6.89 10.01 9.51
N THR A 81 6.38 10.93 8.68
CA THR A 81 5.01 10.84 8.15
C THR A 81 5.06 10.56 6.66
N ASP A 82 4.37 9.51 6.25
CA ASP A 82 4.04 9.22 4.87
C ASP A 82 2.52 9.38 4.65
N TYR A 83 2.05 9.33 3.41
CA TYR A 83 0.65 9.58 3.08
C TYR A 83 0.08 8.47 2.21
N THR A 84 -1.17 8.10 2.49
CA THR A 84 -2.02 7.33 1.59
C THR A 84 -3.23 8.15 1.16
N TYR A 85 -4.00 7.64 0.20
CA TYR A 85 -5.24 8.23 -0.30
C TYR A 85 -6.36 7.23 -0.12
N VAL A 86 -7.47 7.65 0.51
CA VAL A 86 -8.58 6.76 0.88
C VAL A 86 -9.91 7.37 0.45
N ILE A 87 -10.74 6.57 -0.21
CA ILE A 87 -12.17 6.84 -0.36
C ILE A 87 -12.87 6.11 0.77
N GLU A 88 -13.29 6.86 1.80
CA GLU A 88 -13.82 6.27 3.04
C GLU A 88 -15.25 5.76 2.88
N ASP A 89 -16.05 6.41 2.04
CA ASP A 89 -17.39 5.99 1.72
C ASP A 89 -17.52 5.73 0.22
N THR A 90 -17.74 4.47 -0.12
CA THR A 90 -17.87 4.03 -1.52
C THR A 90 -19.33 3.69 -1.89
N ARG A 91 -20.31 3.93 -1.00
CA ARG A 91 -21.71 3.50 -1.19
C ARG A 91 -22.42 4.26 -2.30
N ASP A 92 -22.16 5.56 -2.41
CA ASP A 92 -22.69 6.41 -3.48
C ASP A 92 -21.65 6.55 -4.59
N LEU A 93 -21.73 5.68 -5.59
CA LEU A 93 -20.78 5.66 -6.71
C LEU A 93 -20.91 6.89 -7.62
N ASP A 94 -22.09 7.49 -7.73
CA ASP A 94 -22.30 8.69 -8.55
C ASP A 94 -21.62 9.88 -7.89
N PHE A 95 -21.77 10.02 -6.57
CA PHE A 95 -21.03 11.02 -5.80
C PHE A 95 -19.52 10.81 -5.91
N VAL A 96 -19.03 9.58 -5.65
CA VAL A 96 -17.61 9.25 -5.74
C VAL A 96 -17.05 9.59 -7.13
N PHE A 97 -17.77 9.24 -8.20
CA PHE A 97 -17.35 9.56 -9.57
C PHE A 97 -17.35 11.06 -9.86
N SER A 98 -18.28 11.81 -9.27
CA SER A 98 -18.36 13.27 -9.42
C SER A 98 -17.14 13.99 -8.82
N GLU A 99 -16.57 13.45 -7.73
CA GLU A 99 -15.38 13.97 -7.07
C GLU A 99 -14.07 13.74 -7.88
N PHE A 100 -14.10 12.87 -8.88
CA PHE A 100 -12.94 12.67 -9.75
C PHE A 100 -12.66 13.93 -10.56
N ARG A 101 -11.37 14.26 -10.73
CA ARG A 101 -10.97 15.31 -11.66
C ARG A 101 -11.45 15.00 -13.08
N GLU A 102 -11.79 16.04 -13.85
CA GLU A 102 -12.34 15.90 -15.20
C GLU A 102 -11.44 15.07 -16.14
N ASN A 103 -10.12 15.19 -16.02
CA ASN A 103 -9.20 14.38 -16.82
C ASN A 103 -9.36 12.87 -16.53
N ILE A 104 -9.56 12.46 -15.27
CA ILE A 104 -9.79 11.04 -14.90
C ILE A 104 -11.12 10.56 -15.46
N ARG A 105 -12.19 11.32 -15.29
CA ARG A 105 -13.51 10.99 -15.86
C ARG A 105 -13.44 10.82 -17.38
N ARG A 106 -12.71 11.70 -18.06
CA ARG A 106 -12.48 11.62 -19.50
C ARG A 106 -11.68 10.39 -19.90
N GLU A 107 -10.62 10.07 -19.16
CA GLU A 107 -9.83 8.85 -19.38
C GLU A 107 -10.67 7.59 -19.24
N ILE A 108 -11.50 7.50 -18.19
CA ILE A 108 -12.40 6.37 -17.95
C ILE A 108 -13.37 6.22 -19.15
N ARG A 109 -14.08 7.30 -19.53
CA ARG A 109 -15.02 7.27 -20.68
C ARG A 109 -14.34 6.91 -21.99
N LYS A 110 -13.09 7.34 -22.19
CA LYS A 110 -12.27 6.94 -23.34
C LYS A 110 -11.95 5.46 -23.30
N ALA A 111 -11.47 4.94 -22.17
CA ALA A 111 -11.08 3.56 -22.01
C ALA A 111 -12.27 2.61 -22.22
N GLU A 112 -13.47 2.94 -21.73
CA GLU A 112 -14.69 2.14 -21.90
C GLU A 112 -15.06 1.92 -23.38
N LYS A 113 -14.57 2.77 -24.29
CA LYS A 113 -14.79 2.62 -25.74
C LYS A 113 -13.76 1.76 -26.44
N CYS A 114 -12.61 1.52 -25.83
CA CYS A 114 -11.47 0.87 -26.51
C CYS A 114 -10.93 -0.37 -25.81
N VAL A 115 -11.30 -0.63 -24.56
CA VAL A 115 -10.88 -1.84 -23.83
C VAL A 115 -12.05 -2.46 -23.08
N THR A 116 -11.99 -3.78 -22.92
CA THR A 116 -12.87 -4.56 -22.05
C THR A 116 -12.12 -4.89 -20.76
N VAL A 117 -12.79 -4.74 -19.62
CA VAL A 117 -12.25 -5.13 -18.32
C VAL A 117 -12.77 -6.52 -17.94
N ALA A 118 -11.84 -7.41 -17.64
CA ALA A 118 -12.13 -8.77 -17.18
C ALA A 118 -11.33 -9.11 -15.94
N GLU A 119 -11.82 -10.09 -15.19
CA GLU A 119 -11.07 -10.74 -14.12
C GLU A 119 -10.07 -11.74 -14.71
N GLU A 120 -8.87 -11.78 -14.17
CA GLU A 120 -7.80 -12.70 -14.57
C GLU A 120 -7.38 -13.53 -13.36
N ASP A 121 -7.16 -14.81 -13.57
CA ASP A 121 -6.72 -15.71 -12.51
C ASP A 121 -5.24 -16.11 -12.62
N ASP A 122 -4.64 -15.89 -13.79
CA ASP A 122 -3.23 -16.21 -14.01
C ASP A 122 -2.33 -15.06 -13.51
N ILE A 123 -1.71 -15.29 -12.37
CA ILE A 123 -0.78 -14.34 -11.75
C ILE A 123 0.45 -14.07 -12.64
N ARG A 124 0.83 -15.00 -13.52
CA ARG A 124 1.97 -14.81 -14.43
C ARG A 124 1.64 -13.83 -15.54
N LYS A 125 0.41 -13.83 -16.04
CA LYS A 125 -0.05 -12.80 -16.99
C LYS A 125 -0.03 -11.42 -16.35
N PHE A 126 -0.53 -11.30 -15.10
CA PHE A 126 -0.40 -10.08 -14.34
C PHE A 126 1.07 -9.64 -14.23
N TYR A 127 1.95 -10.56 -13.81
CA TYR A 127 3.37 -10.25 -13.59
C TYR A 127 4.08 -9.78 -14.85
N ALA A 128 3.80 -10.38 -16.00
CA ALA A 128 4.36 -9.98 -17.27
C ALA A 128 4.05 -8.51 -17.61
N VAL A 129 2.81 -8.06 -17.38
CA VAL A 129 2.41 -6.65 -17.61
C VAL A 129 2.96 -5.73 -16.51
N HIS A 130 3.00 -6.20 -15.27
CA HIS A 130 3.60 -5.47 -14.15
C HIS A 130 5.09 -5.13 -14.44
N CYS A 131 5.86 -6.07 -14.95
CA CYS A 131 7.27 -5.86 -15.30
C CYS A 131 7.46 -4.75 -16.34
N LYS A 132 6.59 -4.64 -17.36
CA LYS A 132 6.66 -3.58 -18.39
C LYS A 132 6.69 -2.16 -17.81
N THR A 133 6.11 -1.96 -16.63
CA THR A 133 6.16 -0.64 -15.95
C THR A 133 7.58 -0.28 -15.52
N PHE A 134 8.39 -1.27 -15.14
CA PHE A 134 9.77 -1.08 -14.70
C PHE A 134 10.76 -1.06 -15.87
N ASP A 135 10.50 -1.82 -16.92
CA ASP A 135 11.35 -1.87 -18.14
C ASP A 135 11.53 -0.47 -18.74
N ARG A 136 10.46 0.34 -18.76
CA ARG A 136 10.53 1.74 -19.20
C ARG A 136 11.51 2.58 -18.40
N GLN A 137 11.70 2.26 -17.12
CA GLN A 137 12.60 2.96 -16.21
C GLN A 137 14.00 2.33 -16.21
N GLN A 138 14.25 1.34 -17.09
CA GLN A 138 15.47 0.53 -17.11
C GLN A 138 15.74 -0.14 -15.75
N MET A 139 14.68 -0.51 -15.05
CA MET A 139 14.71 -1.15 -13.74
C MET A 139 14.06 -2.53 -13.83
N SER A 140 14.54 -3.47 -13.03
CA SER A 140 13.83 -4.72 -12.79
C SER A 140 12.74 -4.53 -11.74
N SER A 141 11.66 -5.33 -11.84
CA SER A 141 10.65 -5.35 -10.78
C SER A 141 11.32 -5.61 -9.42
N PRO A 142 10.99 -4.83 -8.38
CA PRO A 142 11.53 -5.03 -7.03
C PRO A 142 11.01 -6.32 -6.38
N TYR A 143 10.06 -6.99 -7.02
CA TYR A 143 9.39 -8.18 -6.53
C TYR A 143 9.67 -9.36 -7.47
N PRO A 144 10.40 -10.42 -7.01
CA PRO A 144 10.58 -11.63 -7.79
C PRO A 144 9.23 -12.33 -8.03
N LEU A 145 9.05 -12.98 -9.19
CA LEU A 145 7.82 -13.72 -9.52
C LEU A 145 7.42 -14.69 -8.41
N LYS A 146 8.36 -15.46 -7.87
CA LYS A 146 8.11 -16.41 -6.78
C LYS A 146 7.41 -15.76 -5.57
N LEU A 147 7.83 -14.56 -5.17
CA LEU A 147 7.18 -13.85 -4.06
C LEU A 147 5.73 -13.50 -4.40
N ILE A 148 5.49 -13.09 -5.64
CA ILE A 148 4.13 -12.71 -6.08
C ILE A 148 3.25 -13.95 -6.19
N GLU A 149 3.76 -15.07 -6.68
CA GLU A 149 3.05 -16.36 -6.70
C GLU A 149 2.69 -16.85 -5.29
N GLU A 150 3.62 -16.75 -4.34
CA GLU A 150 3.39 -17.11 -2.93
C GLU A 150 2.33 -16.21 -2.28
N LEU A 151 2.39 -14.90 -2.54
CA LEU A 151 1.38 -13.94 -2.07
C LEU A 151 0.01 -14.23 -2.69
N ASP A 152 -0.05 -14.45 -4.00
CA ASP A 152 -1.29 -14.77 -4.71
C ASP A 152 -1.94 -16.04 -4.18
N ALA A 153 -1.17 -17.10 -3.99
CA ALA A 153 -1.66 -18.35 -3.42
C ALA A 153 -2.25 -18.15 -2.01
N ALA A 154 -1.57 -17.36 -1.17
CA ALA A 154 -2.04 -17.04 0.18
C ALA A 154 -3.32 -16.17 0.18
N CYS A 155 -3.44 -15.20 -0.71
CA CYS A 155 -4.61 -14.35 -0.84
C CYS A 155 -5.79 -15.11 -1.49
N ARG A 156 -5.52 -15.95 -2.49
CA ARG A 156 -6.50 -16.81 -3.15
C ARG A 156 -7.13 -17.79 -2.15
N SER A 157 -6.32 -18.46 -1.32
CA SER A 157 -6.83 -19.41 -0.31
C SER A 157 -7.74 -18.76 0.73
N ARG A 158 -7.67 -17.44 0.89
CA ARG A 158 -8.52 -16.63 1.78
C ARG A 158 -9.62 -15.87 1.07
N ASN A 159 -9.74 -16.05 -0.24
CA ASN A 159 -10.68 -15.33 -1.09
C ASN A 159 -10.65 -13.79 -0.85
N CYS A 160 -9.45 -13.23 -0.76
CA CYS A 160 -9.24 -11.82 -0.45
C CYS A 160 -8.41 -11.08 -1.52
N ARG A 161 -8.50 -11.51 -2.79
CA ARG A 161 -7.80 -10.86 -3.91
C ARG A 161 -8.63 -10.87 -5.20
N LYS A 162 -8.31 -9.94 -6.08
CA LYS A 162 -8.78 -9.92 -7.46
C LYS A 162 -7.74 -9.30 -8.37
N ILE A 163 -7.54 -9.89 -9.55
CA ILE A 163 -6.76 -9.31 -10.63
C ILE A 163 -7.75 -8.81 -11.67
N LEU A 164 -7.60 -7.56 -12.09
CA LEU A 164 -8.36 -6.99 -13.20
C LEU A 164 -7.41 -6.66 -14.35
N VAL A 165 -7.82 -6.99 -15.56
CA VAL A 165 -7.08 -6.67 -16.79
C VAL A 165 -7.97 -5.88 -17.75
N ALA A 166 -7.38 -4.93 -18.45
CA ALA A 166 -8.02 -4.15 -19.51
C ALA A 166 -7.37 -4.54 -20.85
N THR A 167 -8.16 -5.15 -21.72
CA THR A 167 -7.71 -5.73 -23.01
C THR A 167 -8.49 -5.12 -24.17
N ASP A 168 -7.82 -4.79 -25.27
CA ASP A 168 -8.48 -4.30 -26.46
C ASP A 168 -8.97 -5.44 -27.38
N HIS A 169 -9.67 -5.08 -28.46
CA HIS A 169 -10.20 -6.03 -29.43
C HIS A 169 -9.14 -6.86 -30.19
N GLN A 170 -7.86 -6.47 -30.11
CA GLN A 170 -6.72 -7.21 -30.67
C GLN A 170 -6.09 -8.16 -29.64
N GLY A 171 -6.66 -8.25 -28.44
CA GLY A 171 -6.14 -9.09 -27.35
C GLY A 171 -4.92 -8.50 -26.64
N ARG A 172 -4.58 -7.22 -26.86
CA ARG A 172 -3.46 -6.57 -26.20
C ARG A 172 -3.87 -6.07 -24.82
N ILE A 173 -3.10 -6.40 -23.80
CA ILE A 173 -3.36 -5.93 -22.43
C ILE A 173 -2.76 -4.53 -22.27
N HIS A 174 -3.61 -3.54 -22.04
CA HIS A 174 -3.23 -2.15 -21.82
C HIS A 174 -2.77 -1.88 -20.41
N SER A 175 -3.47 -2.47 -19.44
CA SER A 175 -3.17 -2.31 -18.02
C SER A 175 -3.72 -3.46 -17.21
N THR A 176 -3.14 -3.67 -16.04
CA THR A 176 -3.60 -4.65 -15.06
C THR A 176 -3.43 -4.11 -13.65
N ILE A 177 -4.31 -4.51 -12.74
CA ILE A 177 -4.20 -4.21 -11.31
C ILE A 177 -4.43 -5.45 -10.47
N TYR A 178 -3.78 -5.49 -9.31
CA TYR A 178 -3.94 -6.49 -8.29
C TYR A 178 -4.47 -5.82 -7.03
N ILE A 179 -5.68 -6.15 -6.63
CA ILE A 179 -6.31 -5.65 -5.40
C ILE A 179 -6.43 -6.76 -4.38
N VAL A 180 -6.32 -6.38 -3.12
CA VAL A 180 -6.56 -7.25 -1.97
C VAL A 180 -7.52 -6.57 -1.01
N TRP A 181 -8.13 -7.33 -0.11
CA TRP A 181 -9.01 -6.75 0.90
C TRP A 181 -8.95 -7.46 2.24
N ASP A 182 -9.30 -6.71 3.26
CA ASP A 182 -9.65 -7.20 4.59
C ASP A 182 -11.12 -6.92 4.91
N ASP A 183 -11.49 -6.96 6.17
CA ASP A 183 -12.88 -6.69 6.61
C ASP A 183 -13.29 -5.21 6.42
N LYS A 184 -12.36 -4.28 6.25
CA LYS A 184 -12.59 -2.84 6.28
C LYS A 184 -12.35 -2.14 4.95
N ALA A 185 -11.37 -2.58 4.19
CA ALA A 185 -10.95 -1.88 2.99
C ALA A 185 -10.53 -2.83 1.86
N VAL A 186 -10.69 -2.33 0.63
CA VAL A 186 -10.03 -2.86 -0.56
C VAL A 186 -8.79 -2.01 -0.83
N TYR A 187 -7.67 -2.65 -1.07
CA TYR A 187 -6.36 -2.03 -1.26
C TYR A 187 -5.87 -2.24 -2.69
N TYR A 188 -5.43 -1.17 -3.33
CA TYR A 188 -4.70 -1.24 -4.60
C TYR A 188 -3.24 -1.62 -4.32
N LEU A 189 -2.93 -2.91 -4.38
CA LEU A 189 -1.63 -3.41 -3.95
C LEU A 189 -0.54 -3.26 -5.03
N MET A 190 -0.87 -3.58 -6.27
CA MET A 190 0.06 -3.54 -7.39
C MET A 190 -0.67 -3.22 -8.69
N GLY A 191 0.06 -2.68 -9.66
CA GLY A 191 -0.44 -2.50 -11.01
C GLY A 191 0.67 -2.56 -12.05
N GLY A 192 0.27 -2.60 -13.30
CA GLY A 192 1.16 -2.55 -14.43
C GLY A 192 0.43 -2.03 -15.66
N ALA A 193 1.18 -1.37 -16.55
CA ALA A 193 0.63 -0.88 -17.81
C ALA A 193 1.67 -1.00 -18.93
N ASP A 194 1.19 -1.30 -20.12
CA ASP A 194 2.00 -1.23 -21.33
C ASP A 194 2.30 0.24 -21.68
N ALA A 195 3.57 0.56 -21.78
CA ALA A 195 4.02 1.93 -22.03
C ALA A 195 3.52 2.50 -23.38
N GLN A 196 3.34 1.65 -24.38
CA GLN A 196 2.87 2.02 -25.71
C GLN A 196 1.35 2.27 -25.74
N LEU A 197 0.60 1.63 -24.83
CA LEU A 197 -0.86 1.68 -24.78
C LEU A 197 -1.41 2.56 -23.65
N ARG A 198 -0.54 3.23 -22.88
CA ARG A 198 -0.90 4.00 -21.69
C ARG A 198 -1.89 5.15 -21.92
N THR A 199 -1.94 5.69 -23.14
CA THR A 199 -2.84 6.80 -23.46
C THR A 199 -4.31 6.40 -23.59
N SER A 200 -4.63 5.11 -23.49
CA SER A 200 -5.99 4.59 -23.55
C SER A 200 -6.88 4.98 -22.37
N GLY A 201 -6.27 5.33 -21.22
CA GLY A 201 -7.01 5.55 -19.96
C GLY A 201 -7.33 4.26 -19.19
N ALA A 202 -6.81 3.11 -19.64
CA ALA A 202 -7.12 1.80 -19.07
C ALA A 202 -6.79 1.70 -17.56
N SER A 203 -5.68 2.31 -17.10
CA SER A 203 -5.33 2.31 -15.68
C SER A 203 -6.38 3.06 -14.83
N SER A 204 -6.89 4.18 -15.31
CA SER A 204 -7.96 4.94 -14.64
C SER A 204 -9.26 4.14 -14.60
N LEU A 205 -9.60 3.44 -15.68
CA LEU A 205 -10.78 2.56 -15.73
C LEU A 205 -10.64 1.38 -14.75
N LEU A 206 -9.47 0.73 -14.68
CA LEU A 206 -9.26 -0.38 -13.76
C LEU A 206 -9.38 0.06 -12.29
N LEU A 207 -8.84 1.23 -11.92
CA LEU A 207 -9.01 1.78 -10.57
C LEU A 207 -10.48 2.11 -10.28
N TRP A 208 -11.21 2.64 -11.25
CA TRP A 208 -12.65 2.84 -11.10
C TRP A 208 -13.38 1.52 -10.86
N ARG A 209 -13.07 0.46 -11.59
CA ARG A 209 -13.63 -0.89 -11.36
C ARG A 209 -13.28 -1.45 -9.98
N ALA A 210 -12.07 -1.16 -9.49
CA ALA A 210 -11.66 -1.55 -8.14
C ALA A 210 -12.43 -0.78 -7.04
N ILE A 211 -12.72 0.51 -7.24
CA ILE A 211 -13.56 1.31 -6.34
C ILE A 211 -15.00 0.77 -6.34
N GLN A 212 -15.54 0.41 -7.50
CA GLN A 212 -16.84 -0.25 -7.60
C GLN A 212 -16.88 -1.61 -6.88
N GLU A 213 -15.76 -2.36 -6.93
CA GLU A 213 -15.61 -3.59 -6.14
C GLU A 213 -15.65 -3.32 -4.65
N ALA A 214 -14.96 -2.27 -4.17
CA ALA A 214 -15.01 -1.86 -2.76
C ALA A 214 -16.44 -1.50 -2.33
N SER A 215 -17.16 -0.76 -3.17
CA SER A 215 -18.59 -0.43 -2.94
C SER A 215 -19.47 -1.68 -2.82
N ARG A 216 -19.33 -2.64 -3.74
CA ARG A 216 -20.07 -3.90 -3.68
C ARG A 216 -19.83 -4.69 -2.39
N GLN A 217 -18.62 -4.57 -1.83
CA GLN A 217 -18.26 -5.20 -0.57
C GLN A 217 -18.59 -4.34 0.67
N GLY A 218 -19.15 -3.13 0.49
CA GLY A 218 -19.40 -2.18 1.59
C GLY A 218 -18.13 -1.72 2.31
N LYS A 219 -17.01 -1.62 1.58
CA LYS A 219 -15.67 -1.33 2.13
C LYS A 219 -15.13 0.01 1.62
N GLN A 220 -14.19 0.57 2.37
CA GLN A 220 -13.36 1.68 1.93
C GLN A 220 -12.44 1.25 0.78
N PHE A 221 -11.96 2.21 -0.01
CA PHE A 221 -10.91 1.97 -1.00
C PHE A 221 -9.64 2.73 -0.63
N ASP A 222 -8.53 2.02 -0.48
CA ASP A 222 -7.21 2.59 -0.14
C ASP A 222 -6.24 2.39 -1.32
N PHE A 223 -5.71 3.49 -1.83
CA PHE A 223 -4.72 3.49 -2.92
C PHE A 223 -3.33 3.03 -2.49
N VAL A 224 -3.13 2.71 -1.20
CA VAL A 224 -1.85 2.27 -0.61
C VAL A 224 -0.74 3.30 -0.74
N GLY A 225 -1.08 4.53 -1.07
CA GLY A 225 -0.23 5.70 -1.03
C GLY A 225 1.11 5.63 -1.76
N SER A 226 1.68 6.79 -1.98
CA SER A 226 3.07 6.89 -2.46
C SER A 226 3.60 8.29 -2.15
N MET A 227 4.85 8.36 -1.68
CA MET A 227 5.60 9.61 -1.54
C MET A 227 6.21 10.05 -2.87
N PHE A 228 5.97 9.31 -3.97
CA PHE A 228 6.45 9.64 -5.29
C PHE A 228 5.45 10.57 -6.00
N GLU A 229 5.86 11.81 -6.27
CA GLU A 229 4.99 12.90 -6.76
C GLU A 229 4.08 12.53 -7.96
N PRO A 230 4.54 11.84 -9.02
CA PRO A 230 3.67 11.44 -10.12
C PRO A 230 2.54 10.49 -9.71
N ILE A 231 2.78 9.59 -8.74
CA ILE A 231 1.78 8.66 -8.23
C ILE A 231 0.81 9.39 -7.30
N ASP A 232 1.31 10.26 -6.43
CA ASP A 232 0.50 11.15 -5.60
C ASP A 232 -0.50 11.93 -6.45
N ARG A 233 0.00 12.58 -7.50
CA ARG A 233 -0.78 13.39 -8.43
C ARG A 233 -1.91 12.59 -9.11
N PHE A 234 -1.65 11.32 -9.39
CA PHE A 234 -2.61 10.40 -10.00
C PHE A 234 -3.67 9.95 -8.98
N PHE A 235 -3.30 9.52 -7.78
CA PHE A 235 -4.26 9.02 -6.79
C PHE A 235 -5.19 10.10 -6.27
N ARG A 236 -4.69 11.28 -5.94
CA ARG A 236 -5.53 12.38 -5.48
C ARG A 236 -6.53 12.87 -6.53
N ALA A 237 -6.28 12.58 -7.82
CA ALA A 237 -7.19 12.94 -8.89
C ALA A 237 -8.50 12.12 -8.89
N PHE A 238 -8.57 11.05 -8.10
CA PHE A 238 -9.79 10.27 -7.84
C PHE A 238 -10.62 10.82 -6.66
N GLY A 239 -10.42 12.06 -6.22
CA GLY A 239 -11.19 12.64 -5.12
C GLY A 239 -10.93 11.99 -3.75
N ALA A 240 -9.92 11.12 -3.65
CA ALA A 240 -9.59 10.44 -2.41
C ALA A 240 -8.99 11.39 -1.38
N VAL A 241 -9.32 11.17 -0.11
CA VAL A 241 -8.84 11.97 1.02
C VAL A 241 -7.44 11.52 1.41
N GLN A 242 -6.52 12.47 1.50
CA GLN A 242 -5.16 12.22 1.97
C GLN A 242 -5.15 11.87 3.46
N LYS A 243 -4.56 10.72 3.81
CA LYS A 243 -4.42 10.24 5.19
C LYS A 243 -2.95 10.12 5.56
N PRO A 244 -2.47 10.84 6.59
CA PRO A 244 -1.12 10.64 7.10
C PRO A 244 -1.02 9.31 7.84
N TYR A 245 0.09 8.61 7.67
CA TYR A 245 0.41 7.45 8.48
C TYR A 245 1.86 7.51 8.96
N MET A 246 2.13 6.83 10.07
CA MET A 246 3.41 6.92 10.73
C MET A 246 4.36 5.82 10.26
N GLN A 247 5.55 6.23 9.86
CA GLN A 247 6.70 5.38 9.71
C GLN A 247 7.48 5.43 11.03
N ILE A 248 7.49 4.34 11.77
CA ILE A 248 8.18 4.23 13.06
C ILE A 248 9.50 3.48 12.88
N SER A 249 10.58 4.04 13.38
CA SER A 249 11.91 3.44 13.25
C SER A 249 12.74 3.58 14.52
N LYS A 250 13.67 2.64 14.73
CA LYS A 250 14.67 2.72 15.78
C LYS A 250 15.92 1.98 15.37
N THR A 251 17.08 2.58 15.62
CA THR A 251 18.39 1.93 15.41
C THR A 251 19.07 1.75 16.74
N ASN A 252 19.35 0.49 17.09
CA ASN A 252 20.12 0.11 18.26
C ASN A 252 21.54 -0.30 17.82
N GLY A 253 22.54 0.42 18.30
CA GLY A 253 23.95 0.12 18.06
C GLY A 253 24.65 1.12 17.12
N LYS A 254 25.81 1.59 17.58
CA LYS A 254 26.62 2.62 16.90
C LYS A 254 27.05 2.21 15.48
N LEU A 255 27.39 0.94 15.27
CA LEU A 255 27.85 0.44 13.96
C LEU A 255 26.79 0.56 12.85
N ILE A 256 25.53 0.29 13.16
CA ILE A 256 24.44 0.45 12.18
C ILE A 256 24.14 1.94 11.95
N GLN A 257 24.15 2.76 13.00
CA GLN A 257 24.02 4.22 12.85
C GLN A 257 25.08 4.76 11.89
N TRP A 258 26.33 4.36 12.05
CA TRP A 258 27.43 4.73 11.14
C TRP A 258 27.19 4.25 9.70
N SER A 259 26.72 3.02 9.51
CA SER A 259 26.43 2.49 8.17
C SER A 259 25.31 3.26 7.45
N PHE A 260 24.31 3.75 8.18
CA PHE A 260 23.26 4.61 7.63
C PHE A 260 23.77 6.02 7.31
N LEU A 261 24.61 6.60 8.17
CA LEU A 261 25.22 7.91 7.92
C LEU A 261 26.10 7.89 6.67
N VAL A 262 26.95 6.89 6.52
CA VAL A 262 27.80 6.72 5.32
C VAL A 262 26.94 6.55 4.06
N ARG A 263 25.88 5.73 4.11
CA ARG A 263 25.02 5.49 2.95
C ARG A 263 24.18 6.72 2.56
N ASN A 264 23.73 7.50 3.53
CA ASN A 264 22.99 8.74 3.28
C ASN A 264 23.94 9.88 2.85
N GLY A 265 25.14 9.96 3.42
CA GLY A 265 26.18 10.90 2.96
C GLY A 265 26.59 10.65 1.50
N LEU A 266 26.71 9.39 1.09
CA LEU A 266 26.99 9.04 -0.32
C LEU A 266 25.80 9.32 -1.27
N LYS A 267 24.56 9.42 -0.77
CA LYS A 267 23.41 9.83 -1.59
C LYS A 267 23.28 11.34 -1.74
N LEU A 268 23.84 12.13 -0.81
CA LEU A 268 23.87 13.59 -0.89
C LEU A 268 25.01 14.10 -1.78
N LEU A 269 25.95 13.21 -2.16
CA LEU A 269 27.08 13.53 -3.04
C LEU A 269 26.87 13.03 -4.49
N ARG A 270 25.70 12.50 -4.81
CA ARG A 270 25.23 12.15 -6.15
C ARG A 270 24.02 12.98 -6.53
#